data_af536c940f3977956c452660d9e07c4e
#
_entry.id   af536c940f3977956c452660d9e07c4e
#
_cell.length_a   1.000
_cell.length_b   1.000
_cell.length_c   1.000
_cell.angle_alpha   90.00
_cell.angle_beta   90.00
_cell.angle_gamma   90.00
#
_symmetry.space_group_name_H-M   'P 1'
#
loop_
_entity.id
_entity.type
_entity.pdbx_description
1 polymer ?
#
loop_
_entity_poly.entity_id
_entity_poly.type
_entity_poly.pdbx_seq_one_letter_code
_entity_poly.pdbx_strand_id
1 'polypeptide(L)'
;TNLLVLTKGLKFDRKLNKIITMSEQLDLGNKKLIISVLKGPCLAKELARKIKTYTVVANKNITVAKTIGKLISAKYYKTEYSSDVRGIEFSSAIKNIYSMVIGSGEGNNTSSALFRKSFDEMEYLIQYFKGKKETVRGLAGVGDLYVSAVGGRNSKICLLYTSDAADDRM
;
A
#
# COMPACT_ATOMS: atom_id res chain seq x y z
N THR A 1 -10.30 22.41 6.96
CA THR A 1 -10.79 21.55 5.85
C THR A 1 -10.21 20.15 6.01
N ASN A 2 -11.07 19.12 5.92
CA ASN A 2 -10.63 17.72 5.91
C ASN A 2 -10.30 17.30 4.48
N LEU A 3 -9.16 16.63 4.31
CA LEU A 3 -8.70 16.06 3.04
C LEU A 3 -8.41 14.56 3.21
N LEU A 4 -8.97 13.73 2.33
CA LEU A 4 -8.70 12.29 2.29
C LEU A 4 -7.86 11.97 1.06
N VAL A 5 -6.62 11.50 1.28
CA VAL A 5 -5.64 11.22 0.22
C VAL A 5 -5.64 9.74 -0.14
N LEU A 6 -5.97 9.44 -1.39
CA LEU A 6 -5.96 8.08 -1.93
C LEU A 6 -4.70 7.79 -2.74
N THR A 7 -4.03 8.83 -3.24
CA THR A 7 -2.84 8.73 -4.09
C THR A 7 -1.72 7.96 -3.40
N LYS A 8 -1.09 7.03 -4.10
CA LYS A 8 0.11 6.30 -3.67
C LYS A 8 1.34 6.95 -4.28
N GLY A 9 2.38 7.09 -3.50
CA GLY A 9 3.66 7.62 -3.99
C GLY A 9 4.53 8.20 -2.90
N LEU A 10 5.79 8.34 -3.24
CA LEU A 10 6.82 8.95 -2.42
C LEU A 10 7.52 10.01 -3.27
N LYS A 11 8.01 11.06 -2.64
CA LYS A 11 8.76 12.13 -3.27
C LYS A 11 10.07 12.37 -2.52
N PHE A 12 11.16 12.56 -3.25
CA PHE A 12 12.38 13.09 -2.66
C PHE A 12 12.29 14.61 -2.59
N ASP A 13 12.28 15.13 -1.38
CA ASP A 13 12.31 16.57 -1.14
C ASP A 13 13.78 17.03 -1.04
N ARG A 14 14.22 17.80 -2.05
CA ARG A 14 15.61 18.29 -2.13
C ARG A 14 15.96 19.29 -1.03
N LYS A 15 15.00 20.09 -0.56
CA LYS A 15 15.23 21.09 0.51
C LYS A 15 15.41 20.41 1.87
N LEU A 16 14.64 19.36 2.11
CA LEU A 16 14.71 18.61 3.36
C LEU A 16 15.70 17.43 3.30
N ASN A 17 16.27 17.16 2.12
CA ASN A 17 17.16 16.02 1.82
C ASN A 17 16.61 14.69 2.35
N LYS A 18 15.31 14.42 2.12
CA LYS A 18 14.63 13.21 2.59
C LYS A 18 13.48 12.79 1.69
N ILE A 19 13.11 11.51 1.81
CA ILE A 19 11.89 10.99 1.20
C ILE A 19 10.69 11.38 2.07
N ILE A 20 9.68 11.95 1.45
CA ILE A 20 8.41 12.36 2.06
C ILE A 20 7.23 11.65 1.40
N THR A 21 6.17 11.47 2.16
CA THR A 21 4.91 10.92 1.67
C THR A 21 4.05 12.00 1.03
N MET A 22 2.97 11.59 0.35
CA MET A 22 2.05 12.54 -0.29
C MET A 22 1.33 13.41 0.75
N SER A 23 0.95 12.84 1.90
CA SER A 23 0.33 13.61 2.99
C SER A 23 1.30 14.63 3.59
N GLU A 24 2.58 14.27 3.76
CA GLU A 24 3.62 15.18 4.24
C GLU A 24 3.85 16.33 3.25
N GLN A 25 3.86 16.05 1.95
CA GLN A 25 3.98 17.09 0.93
C GLN A 25 2.83 18.11 0.99
N LEU A 26 1.60 17.64 1.19
CA LEU A 26 0.42 18.50 1.32
C LEU A 26 0.44 19.31 2.62
N ASP A 27 0.92 18.71 3.72
CA ASP A 27 1.06 19.36 5.03
C ASP A 27 2.09 20.52 4.97
N LEU A 28 3.19 20.33 4.23
CA LEU A 28 4.17 21.38 3.97
C LEU A 28 3.58 22.57 3.19
N GLY A 29 2.64 22.30 2.29
CA GLY A 29 1.97 23.32 1.48
C GLY A 29 0.86 24.08 2.21
N ASN A 30 0.20 23.46 3.16
CA ASN A 30 -0.94 24.08 3.86
C ASN A 30 -1.23 23.43 5.22
N LYS A 31 -0.70 24.02 6.28
CA LYS A 31 -0.86 23.58 7.67
C LYS A 31 -2.30 23.64 8.23
N LYS A 32 -3.25 24.25 7.52
CA LYS A 32 -4.66 24.31 7.93
C LYS A 32 -5.47 23.07 7.51
N LEU A 33 -4.85 22.14 6.76
CA LEU A 33 -5.51 20.91 6.32
C LEU A 33 -5.42 19.83 7.40
N ILE A 34 -6.54 19.17 7.66
CA ILE A 34 -6.57 17.91 8.41
C ILE A 34 -6.48 16.78 7.38
N ILE A 35 -5.29 16.19 7.27
CA ILE A 35 -5.01 15.22 6.22
C ILE A 35 -5.16 13.81 6.78
N SER A 36 -6.02 13.04 6.14
CA SER A 36 -6.18 11.59 6.36
C SER A 36 -5.79 10.84 5.09
N VAL A 37 -5.38 9.60 5.21
CA VAL A 37 -5.04 8.75 4.08
C VAL A 37 -5.90 7.49 4.08
N LEU A 38 -6.27 7.02 2.88
CA LEU A 38 -7.00 5.77 2.67
C LEU A 38 -6.15 4.84 1.82
N LYS A 39 -5.82 3.67 2.36
CA LYS A 39 -4.97 2.67 1.71
C LYS A 39 -5.51 1.26 1.97
N GLY A 40 -4.90 0.26 1.34
CA GLY A 40 -5.24 -1.15 1.48
C GLY A 40 -5.71 -1.79 0.18
N PRO A 41 -6.06 -3.08 0.21
CA PRO A 41 -6.50 -3.83 -0.95
C PRO A 41 -7.87 -3.32 -1.42
N CYS A 42 -7.93 -2.81 -2.64
CA CYS A 42 -9.18 -2.35 -3.23
C CYS A 42 -9.11 -2.46 -4.76
N LEU A 43 -9.56 -3.57 -5.30
CA LEU A 43 -9.71 -3.75 -6.73
C LEU A 43 -11.01 -3.11 -7.22
N ALA A 44 -10.91 -2.15 -8.14
CA ALA A 44 -12.06 -1.39 -8.64
C ALA A 44 -13.17 -2.29 -9.20
N LYS A 45 -12.81 -3.39 -9.89
CA LYS A 45 -13.79 -4.35 -10.43
C LYS A 45 -14.58 -5.08 -9.34
N GLU A 46 -13.94 -5.42 -8.23
CA GLU A 46 -14.57 -6.07 -7.09
C GLU A 46 -15.47 -5.10 -6.34
N LEU A 47 -14.97 -3.88 -6.11
CA LEU A 47 -15.76 -2.84 -5.47
C LEU A 47 -17.02 -2.49 -6.27
N ALA A 48 -16.92 -2.37 -7.60
CA ALA A 48 -18.05 -2.13 -8.48
C ALA A 48 -19.10 -3.26 -8.40
N ARG A 49 -18.67 -4.50 -8.15
CA ARG A 49 -19.55 -5.67 -7.94
C ARG A 49 -20.04 -5.80 -6.50
N LYS A 50 -19.75 -4.83 -5.64
CA LYS A 50 -20.09 -4.85 -4.20
C LYS A 50 -19.54 -6.06 -3.43
N ILE A 51 -18.39 -6.59 -3.88
CA ILE A 51 -17.65 -7.63 -3.15
C ILE A 51 -17.06 -6.99 -1.90
N LYS A 52 -17.10 -7.71 -0.79
CA LYS A 52 -16.60 -7.22 0.51
C LYS A 52 -15.14 -6.79 0.39
N THR A 53 -14.90 -5.52 0.63
CA THR A 53 -13.60 -4.87 0.54
C THR A 53 -13.23 -4.28 1.90
N TYR A 54 -11.97 -4.43 2.28
CA TYR A 54 -11.44 -3.91 3.54
C TYR A 54 -10.27 -2.98 3.25
N THR A 55 -10.30 -1.78 3.84
CA THR A 55 -9.26 -0.77 3.69
C THR A 55 -8.90 -0.18 5.05
N VAL A 56 -7.88 0.67 5.12
CA VAL A 56 -7.49 1.37 6.34
C VAL A 56 -7.50 2.87 6.11
N VAL A 57 -8.16 3.59 7.00
CA VAL A 57 -8.08 5.05 7.12
C VAL A 57 -7.06 5.39 8.20
N ALA A 58 -6.09 6.23 7.87
CA ALA A 58 -5.12 6.70 8.85
C ALA A 58 -5.12 8.22 8.97
N ASN A 59 -5.01 8.69 10.22
CA ASN A 59 -4.83 10.08 10.59
C ASN A 59 -4.03 10.14 11.90
N LYS A 60 -3.17 11.14 12.07
CA LYS A 60 -2.43 11.35 13.34
C LYS A 60 -3.36 11.35 14.55
N ASN A 61 -4.59 11.87 14.40
CA ASN A 61 -5.67 11.75 15.37
C ASN A 61 -6.58 10.57 15.01
N ILE A 62 -6.53 9.51 15.80
CA ILE A 62 -7.30 8.28 15.58
C ILE A 62 -8.82 8.51 15.57
N THR A 63 -9.31 9.50 16.30
CA THR A 63 -10.74 9.86 16.31
C THR A 63 -11.19 10.40 14.96
N VAL A 64 -10.35 11.21 14.31
CA VAL A 64 -10.60 11.69 12.94
C VAL A 64 -10.61 10.52 11.95
N ALA A 65 -9.65 9.59 12.06
CA ALA A 65 -9.63 8.40 11.23
C ALA A 65 -10.91 7.57 11.35
N LYS A 66 -11.37 7.36 12.59
CA LYS A 66 -12.63 6.65 12.89
C LYS A 66 -13.86 7.37 12.33
N THR A 67 -13.93 8.69 12.46
CA THR A 67 -15.05 9.49 11.93
C THR A 67 -15.12 9.37 10.42
N ILE A 68 -14.00 9.59 9.72
CA ILE A 68 -13.94 9.49 8.25
C ILE A 68 -14.26 8.06 7.80
N GLY A 69 -13.67 7.06 8.45
CA GLY A 69 -13.92 5.68 8.09
C GLY A 69 -15.38 5.27 8.26
N LYS A 70 -16.07 5.71 9.32
CA LYS A 70 -17.50 5.48 9.48
C LYS A 70 -18.32 6.11 8.35
N LEU A 71 -17.97 7.33 7.92
CA LEU A 71 -18.66 8.04 6.84
C LEU A 71 -18.56 7.32 5.48
N ILE A 72 -17.41 6.69 5.18
CA ILE A 72 -17.21 6.00 3.90
C ILE A 72 -17.55 4.50 3.96
N SER A 73 -17.81 3.95 5.15
CA SER A 73 -18.14 2.52 5.32
C SER A 73 -19.53 2.21 4.77
N ALA A 74 -19.64 1.03 4.14
CA ALA A 74 -20.88 0.48 3.61
C ALA A 74 -21.01 -1.01 3.98
N LYS A 75 -22.12 -1.65 3.60
CA LYS A 75 -22.35 -3.09 3.83
C LYS A 75 -21.23 -3.94 3.26
N TYR A 76 -20.70 -3.56 2.10
CA TYR A 76 -19.63 -4.24 1.37
C TYR A 76 -18.28 -3.54 1.42
N TYR A 77 -18.15 -2.39 2.10
CA TYR A 77 -16.90 -1.65 2.25
C TYR A 77 -16.64 -1.35 3.72
N LYS A 78 -15.57 -1.92 4.26
CA LYS A 78 -15.22 -1.82 5.67
C LYS A 78 -13.89 -1.12 5.83
N THR A 79 -13.74 -0.38 6.92
CA THR A 79 -12.53 0.37 7.21
C THR A 79 -11.94 0.01 8.56
N GLU A 80 -10.64 -0.24 8.60
CA GLU A 80 -9.81 -0.24 9.80
C GLU A 80 -9.25 1.16 10.03
N TYR A 81 -8.65 1.39 11.19
CA TYR A 81 -8.16 2.70 11.59
C TYR A 81 -6.74 2.63 12.10
N SER A 82 -5.91 3.62 11.75
CA SER A 82 -4.53 3.73 12.20
C SER A 82 -4.17 5.17 12.55
N SER A 83 -3.27 5.34 13.50
CA SER A 83 -2.60 6.63 13.76
C SER A 83 -1.26 6.73 13.04
N ASP A 84 -0.76 5.65 12.46
CA ASP A 84 0.52 5.59 11.74
C ASP A 84 0.35 5.96 10.26
N VAL A 85 0.09 7.24 9.99
CA VAL A 85 -0.07 7.76 8.62
C VAL A 85 1.14 7.45 7.76
N ARG A 86 2.35 7.65 8.32
CA ARG A 86 3.60 7.47 7.59
C ARG A 86 3.84 6.01 7.21
N GLY A 87 3.69 5.09 8.15
CA GLY A 87 3.84 3.65 7.88
C GLY A 87 2.80 3.15 6.87
N ILE A 88 1.56 3.61 6.95
CA ILE A 88 0.49 3.28 5.99
C ILE A 88 0.84 3.76 4.58
N GLU A 89 1.32 4.98 4.40
CA GLU A 89 1.67 5.51 3.08
C GLU A 89 2.91 4.84 2.50
N PHE A 90 3.97 4.66 3.30
CA PHE A 90 5.18 3.95 2.86
C PHE A 90 4.88 2.51 2.47
N SER A 91 4.17 1.74 3.31
CA SER A 91 3.79 0.36 2.99
C SER A 91 3.04 0.27 1.67
N SER A 92 2.05 1.16 1.47
CA SER A 92 1.25 1.20 0.25
C SER A 92 2.05 1.62 -1.00
N ALA A 93 3.10 2.42 -0.84
CA ALA A 93 3.94 2.86 -1.96
C ALA A 93 4.93 1.76 -2.38
N ILE A 94 5.68 1.17 -1.43
CA ILE A 94 6.74 0.20 -1.72
C ILE A 94 6.20 -1.18 -2.13
N LYS A 95 4.99 -1.56 -1.73
CA LYS A 95 4.38 -2.84 -2.09
C LYS A 95 4.39 -3.15 -3.59
N ASN A 96 4.34 -2.12 -4.44
CA ASN A 96 4.35 -2.31 -5.88
C ASN A 96 5.67 -2.87 -6.38
N ILE A 97 6.80 -2.48 -5.79
CA ILE A 97 8.13 -3.01 -6.10
C ILE A 97 8.15 -4.50 -5.73
N TYR A 98 7.73 -4.82 -4.51
CA TYR A 98 7.72 -6.20 -4.04
C TYR A 98 6.72 -7.10 -4.78
N SER A 99 5.59 -6.56 -5.24
CA SER A 99 4.68 -7.34 -6.08
C SER A 99 5.30 -7.74 -7.43
N MET A 100 6.20 -6.94 -7.97
CA MET A 100 6.98 -7.30 -9.17
C MET A 100 8.00 -8.39 -8.84
N VAL A 101 8.75 -8.25 -7.74
CA VAL A 101 9.71 -9.26 -7.28
C VAL A 101 9.02 -10.62 -7.07
N ILE A 102 7.86 -10.64 -6.42
CA ILE A 102 7.09 -11.87 -6.20
C ILE A 102 6.61 -12.46 -7.53
N GLY A 103 6.14 -11.60 -8.45
CA GLY A 103 5.67 -12.00 -9.77
C GLY A 103 6.77 -12.53 -10.70
N SER A 104 8.04 -12.26 -10.43
CA SER A 104 9.17 -12.82 -11.19
C SER A 104 9.59 -14.23 -10.73
N GLY A 105 8.96 -14.76 -9.69
CA GLY A 105 9.26 -16.10 -9.19
C GLY A 105 8.80 -17.21 -10.15
N GLU A 106 9.69 -18.15 -10.44
CA GLU A 106 9.37 -19.34 -11.22
C GLU A 106 8.49 -20.30 -10.41
N GLY A 107 7.19 -20.13 -10.50
CA GLY A 107 6.19 -20.94 -9.81
C GLY A 107 5.93 -20.53 -8.36
N ASN A 108 4.94 -21.21 -7.76
CA ASN A 108 4.38 -20.83 -6.47
C ASN A 108 5.37 -20.99 -5.29
N ASN A 109 6.27 -21.96 -5.33
CA ASN A 109 7.24 -22.16 -4.26
C ASN A 109 8.23 -21.00 -4.18
N THR A 110 8.79 -20.57 -5.32
CA THR A 110 9.69 -19.43 -5.40
C THR A 110 8.96 -18.13 -5.03
N SER A 111 7.77 -17.91 -5.60
CA SER A 111 6.93 -16.74 -5.29
C SER A 111 6.59 -16.65 -3.80
N SER A 112 6.34 -17.79 -3.13
CA SER A 112 6.10 -17.84 -1.68
C SER A 112 7.35 -17.41 -0.88
N ALA A 113 8.52 -17.90 -1.25
CA ALA A 113 9.78 -17.51 -0.61
C ALA A 113 10.08 -16.01 -0.81
N LEU A 114 9.86 -15.50 -2.02
CA LEU A 114 10.00 -14.08 -2.33
C LEU A 114 8.98 -13.23 -1.56
N PHE A 115 7.73 -13.69 -1.42
CA PHE A 115 6.73 -13.01 -0.61
C PHE A 115 7.19 -12.89 0.85
N ARG A 116 7.69 -13.98 1.43
CA ARG A 116 8.19 -13.97 2.82
C ARG A 116 9.36 -13.01 3.00
N LYS A 117 10.34 -13.02 2.09
CA LYS A 117 11.48 -12.10 2.15
C LYS A 117 11.05 -10.65 1.93
N SER A 118 10.17 -10.39 0.97
CA SER A 118 9.61 -9.06 0.72
C SER A 118 8.94 -8.48 1.96
N PHE A 119 8.25 -9.32 2.73
CA PHE A 119 7.61 -8.91 3.96
C PHE A 119 8.62 -8.45 5.02
N ASP A 120 9.72 -9.20 5.22
CA ASP A 120 10.79 -8.85 6.16
C ASP A 120 11.47 -7.53 5.77
N GLU A 121 11.75 -7.35 4.48
CA GLU A 121 12.35 -6.10 3.98
C GLU A 121 11.39 -4.91 4.12
N MET A 122 10.10 -5.11 3.88
CA MET A 122 9.09 -4.07 4.11
C MET A 122 9.07 -3.66 5.59
N GLU A 123 9.09 -4.61 6.53
CA GLU A 123 9.16 -4.30 7.96
C GLU A 123 10.39 -3.44 8.30
N TYR A 124 11.56 -3.82 7.78
CA TYR A 124 12.79 -3.06 7.97
C TYR A 124 12.70 -1.65 7.39
N LEU A 125 12.26 -1.51 6.14
CA LEU A 125 12.14 -0.21 5.48
C LEU A 125 11.14 0.71 6.18
N ILE A 126 9.99 0.18 6.60
CA ILE A 126 8.99 0.98 7.29
C ILE A 126 9.54 1.54 8.60
N GLN A 127 10.28 0.74 9.37
CA GLN A 127 10.96 1.23 10.58
C GLN A 127 12.04 2.27 10.26
N TYR A 128 12.85 2.03 9.23
CA TYR A 128 13.87 2.99 8.78
C TYR A 128 13.24 4.35 8.44
N PHE A 129 12.09 4.34 7.76
CA PHE A 129 11.32 5.54 7.42
C PHE A 129 10.41 6.05 8.55
N LYS A 130 10.61 5.61 9.79
CA LYS A 130 9.89 6.08 10.99
C LYS A 130 8.39 5.77 11.01
N GLY A 131 7.95 4.74 10.30
CA GLY A 131 6.64 4.11 10.47
C GLY A 131 6.72 2.98 11.50
N LYS A 132 5.56 2.46 11.88
CA LYS A 132 5.48 1.33 12.82
C LYS A 132 5.62 0.01 12.07
N LYS A 133 6.46 -0.89 12.58
CA LYS A 133 6.67 -2.24 12.03
C LYS A 133 5.35 -3.01 11.87
N GLU A 134 4.46 -2.92 12.86
CA GLU A 134 3.18 -3.61 12.88
C GLU A 134 2.25 -3.19 11.73
N THR A 135 2.43 -1.98 11.20
CA THR A 135 1.64 -1.46 10.07
C THR A 135 1.79 -2.31 8.81
N VAL A 136 2.96 -2.92 8.60
CA VAL A 136 3.22 -3.81 7.45
C VAL A 136 2.34 -5.05 7.49
N ARG A 137 1.99 -5.55 8.68
CA ARG A 137 1.15 -6.73 8.89
C ARG A 137 -0.33 -6.48 8.60
N GLY A 138 -0.72 -5.22 8.46
CA GLY A 138 -2.10 -4.81 8.21
C GLY A 138 -2.47 -4.74 6.72
N LEU A 139 -3.65 -4.17 6.49
CA LEU A 139 -4.24 -4.06 5.14
C LEU A 139 -3.39 -3.24 4.16
N ALA A 140 -2.74 -2.16 4.60
CA ALA A 140 -1.91 -1.32 3.71
C ALA A 140 -0.55 -1.93 3.35
N GLY A 141 -0.09 -2.93 4.11
CA GLY A 141 1.13 -3.68 3.87
C GLY A 141 0.84 -5.03 3.21
N VAL A 142 0.86 -6.10 4.01
CA VAL A 142 0.72 -7.48 3.53
C VAL A 142 -0.60 -7.73 2.80
N GLY A 143 -1.70 -7.12 3.23
CA GLY A 143 -3.00 -7.27 2.56
C GLY A 143 -2.98 -6.72 1.14
N ASP A 144 -2.49 -5.50 0.95
CA ASP A 144 -2.39 -4.86 -0.38
C ASP A 144 -1.27 -5.49 -1.24
N LEU A 145 -0.19 -6.01 -0.60
CA LEU A 145 0.86 -6.77 -1.27
C LEU A 145 0.30 -8.08 -1.85
N TYR A 146 -0.45 -8.85 -1.05
CA TYR A 146 -1.07 -10.09 -1.47
C TYR A 146 -1.94 -9.91 -2.72
N VAL A 147 -2.89 -8.96 -2.67
CA VAL A 147 -3.79 -8.68 -3.80
C VAL A 147 -3.01 -8.24 -5.04
N SER A 148 -1.91 -7.52 -4.86
CA SER A 148 -1.07 -7.05 -5.97
C SER A 148 -0.21 -8.16 -6.57
N ALA A 149 0.27 -9.10 -5.75
CA ALA A 149 1.05 -10.23 -6.20
C ALA A 149 0.20 -11.29 -6.93
N VAL A 150 -1.02 -11.57 -6.42
CA VAL A 150 -1.90 -12.61 -6.99
C VAL A 150 -2.67 -12.13 -8.22
N GLY A 151 -3.12 -10.88 -8.24
CA GLY A 151 -4.03 -10.37 -9.29
C GLY A 151 -3.65 -8.99 -9.84
N GLY A 152 -2.54 -8.42 -9.40
CA GLY A 152 -2.10 -7.09 -9.78
C GLY A 152 -1.56 -7.02 -11.22
N ARG A 153 -1.62 -5.81 -11.80
CA ARG A 153 -1.05 -5.56 -13.14
C ARG A 153 0.46 -5.79 -13.18
N ASN A 154 1.17 -5.45 -12.13
CA ASN A 154 2.63 -5.54 -12.07
C ASN A 154 3.13 -7.00 -12.06
N SER A 155 2.47 -7.90 -11.33
CA SER A 155 2.81 -9.33 -11.35
C SER A 155 2.53 -9.99 -12.71
N LYS A 156 1.45 -9.58 -13.40
CA LYS A 156 1.14 -10.07 -14.75
C LYS A 156 2.17 -9.65 -15.78
N ILE A 157 2.72 -8.45 -15.69
CA ILE A 157 3.80 -7.99 -16.57
C ILE A 157 5.03 -8.88 -16.39
N CYS A 158 5.45 -9.17 -15.17
CA CYS A 158 6.59 -10.05 -14.92
C CYS A 158 6.37 -11.46 -15.48
N LEU A 159 5.17 -12.02 -15.31
CA LEU A 159 4.83 -13.35 -15.87
C LEU A 159 4.89 -13.38 -17.40
N LEU A 160 4.46 -12.33 -18.10
CA LEU A 160 4.54 -12.24 -19.55
C LEU A 160 6.00 -12.24 -20.02
N TYR A 161 6.86 -11.43 -19.41
CA TYR A 161 8.28 -11.38 -19.79
C TYR A 161 9.06 -12.66 -19.43
N THR A 162 8.67 -13.40 -18.41
CA THR A 162 9.33 -14.66 -18.05
C THR A 162 8.86 -15.82 -18.91
N SER A 163 7.61 -15.83 -19.39
CA SER A 163 7.10 -16.85 -20.33
C SER A 163 7.71 -16.70 -21.73
N ASP A 164 7.83 -15.49 -22.25
CA ASP A 164 8.45 -15.24 -23.55
C ASP A 164 9.93 -15.63 -23.56
N ALA A 165 10.66 -15.37 -22.46
CA ALA A 165 12.06 -15.78 -22.33
C ALA A 165 12.26 -17.30 -22.18
N ALA A 166 11.23 -18.05 -21.83
CA ALA A 166 11.28 -19.52 -21.80
C ALA A 166 11.05 -20.15 -23.18
N ASP A 167 10.21 -19.56 -24.01
CA ASP A 167 9.92 -20.03 -25.37
C ASP A 167 11.11 -19.81 -26.33
N ASP A 168 11.91 -18.76 -26.12
CA ASP A 168 13.13 -18.49 -26.93
C ASP A 168 14.30 -19.47 -26.65
N ARG A 169 14.16 -20.41 -25.69
CA ARG A 169 15.20 -21.38 -25.32
C ARG A 169 14.89 -22.82 -25.73
N MET A 170 13.79 -23.05 -26.43
CA MET A 170 13.46 -24.33 -27.07
C MET A 170 13.63 -24.23 -28.58
#